data_747c62db65319e0bb7b74a52d2efb003
#
_entry.id   747c62db65319e0bb7b74a52d2efb003
#
_cell.length_a   1.000
_cell.length_b   1.000
_cell.length_c   1.000
_cell.angle_alpha   90.00
_cell.angle_beta   90.00
_cell.angle_gamma   90.00
#
_symmetry.space_group_name_H-M   'P 1'
#
loop_
_entity.id
_entity.type
_entity.pdbx_description
1 polymer ?
#
loop_
_entity_poly.entity_id
_entity_poly.type
_entity_poly.pdbx_seq_one_letter_code
_entity_poly.pdbx_strand_id
1 'polypeptide(L)'
;MPIISSFAKKLGFCLILLAGPFSFGLSTPLLAYPFATIVLDAATGEKLYGQNSNTKLHPASLTKMMTLYLTFREVEEGRLRLDQRVLISKNASREPPSKFGYKVGQKVSIRFLIRAAAIRSANDAATALGEAISGSEAEFANYMTRAARSMGMDSTTFKNANGLTASAHLSTARDMALLGRRLIYDFPEYYHLFGRSSVVSLGRTLYNTNRKFLASYSGADGIKTGFTSAAGFNLAASAKRGNKRVVAVVFGSGSVKLRTRRMTELLNIGFAKASSSSRQNRLPPLKLSKSDDLNDFES
;
A
#
# COMPACT_ATOMS: atom_id res chain seq x y z
N MET A 1 106.62 8.90 -11.49
CA MET A 1 105.85 7.84 -10.78
C MET A 1 104.78 8.52 -9.93
N PRO A 2 103.60 8.56 -10.36
CA PRO A 2 102.53 9.08 -9.53
C PRO A 2 101.48 8.01 -9.20
N ILE A 3 100.92 8.13 -8.04
CA ILE A 3 99.91 7.31 -7.38
C ILE A 3 98.53 7.88 -7.69
N ILE A 4 97.68 7.06 -8.25
CA ILE A 4 96.25 7.41 -8.57
C ILE A 4 95.36 6.95 -7.39
N SER A 5 94.68 7.88 -6.71
CA SER A 5 93.70 7.57 -5.70
C SER A 5 92.32 7.57 -6.34
N SER A 6 91.63 6.47 -6.14
CA SER A 6 90.24 6.23 -6.57
C SER A 6 89.26 6.80 -5.59
N PHE A 7 88.35 7.71 -6.04
CA PHE A 7 87.18 8.20 -5.26
C PHE A 7 85.95 7.43 -5.72
N ALA A 8 85.43 6.59 -4.84
CA ALA A 8 84.15 5.94 -5.00
C ALA A 8 83.01 6.83 -4.52
N LYS A 9 82.14 7.30 -5.44
CA LYS A 9 80.89 8.00 -5.16
C LYS A 9 79.79 6.98 -4.80
N LYS A 10 79.34 6.97 -3.57
CA LYS A 10 78.11 6.26 -3.17
C LYS A 10 76.90 7.04 -3.66
N LEU A 11 76.13 6.49 -4.57
CA LEU A 11 74.80 6.98 -4.93
C LEU A 11 73.75 6.41 -3.93
N GLY A 12 73.26 7.27 -3.06
CA GLY A 12 72.11 6.92 -2.19
C GLY A 12 70.85 7.01 -2.99
N PHE A 13 70.19 5.86 -3.14
CA PHE A 13 68.84 5.77 -3.74
C PHE A 13 67.78 6.03 -2.67
N CYS A 14 67.21 7.24 -2.63
CA CYS A 14 66.10 7.59 -1.76
C CYS A 14 64.80 7.03 -2.37
N LEU A 15 64.27 5.95 -1.80
CA LEU A 15 62.99 5.39 -2.14
C LEU A 15 61.89 6.22 -1.44
N ILE A 16 61.24 7.15 -2.15
CA ILE A 16 60.10 7.90 -1.66
C ILE A 16 58.89 6.99 -1.80
N LEU A 17 58.42 6.39 -0.68
CA LEU A 17 57.15 5.70 -0.57
C LEU A 17 56.02 6.76 -0.58
N LEU A 18 55.39 6.96 -1.71
CA LEU A 18 54.12 7.70 -1.82
C LEU A 18 53.00 6.87 -1.23
N ALA A 19 52.77 7.04 0.07
CA ALA A 19 51.54 6.57 0.72
C ALA A 19 50.38 7.49 0.31
N GLY A 20 49.69 7.13 -0.79
CA GLY A 20 48.44 7.78 -1.14
C GLY A 20 47.35 7.50 -0.06
N PRO A 21 46.50 8.47 0.29
CA PRO A 21 45.40 8.23 1.23
C PRO A 21 44.42 7.23 0.61
N PHE A 22 44.42 6.01 1.14
CA PHE A 22 43.32 5.05 0.89
C PHE A 22 42.07 5.61 1.54
N SER A 23 41.26 6.37 0.80
CA SER A 23 39.92 6.76 1.22
C SER A 23 39.05 5.49 1.25
N PHE A 24 38.94 4.88 2.42
CA PHE A 24 37.87 3.92 2.67
C PHE A 24 36.54 4.67 2.58
N GLY A 25 35.93 4.61 1.40
CA GLY A 25 34.54 5.04 1.23
C GLY A 25 33.69 4.23 2.18
N LEU A 26 33.26 4.84 3.28
CA LEU A 26 32.22 4.31 4.14
C LEU A 26 30.95 4.17 3.29
N SER A 27 30.74 2.98 2.71
CA SER A 27 29.48 2.61 2.10
C SER A 27 28.46 2.62 3.25
N THR A 28 27.68 3.71 3.33
CA THR A 28 26.52 3.72 4.23
C THR A 28 25.65 2.52 3.86
N PRO A 29 25.32 1.61 4.80
CA PRO A 29 24.45 0.49 4.49
C PRO A 29 23.14 1.05 3.97
N LEU A 30 22.80 0.73 2.73
CA LEU A 30 21.50 1.04 2.17
C LEU A 30 20.48 0.29 3.04
N LEU A 31 19.75 1.02 3.89
CA LEU A 31 18.73 0.46 4.76
C LEU A 31 17.73 -0.26 3.86
N ALA A 32 17.88 -1.57 3.77
CA ALA A 32 16.93 -2.42 3.06
C ALA A 32 15.62 -2.44 3.85
N TYR A 33 14.56 -1.91 3.27
CA TYR A 33 13.22 -2.02 3.87
C TYR A 33 12.88 -3.50 4.11
N PRO A 34 12.28 -3.83 5.25
CA PRO A 34 11.71 -5.16 5.46
C PRO A 34 10.75 -5.50 4.32
N PHE A 35 10.99 -6.63 3.68
CA PHE A 35 10.32 -7.00 2.44
C PHE A 35 9.37 -8.18 2.64
N ALA A 36 8.16 -8.07 2.10
CA ALA A 36 7.18 -9.15 2.10
C ALA A 36 6.38 -9.19 0.80
N THR A 37 6.04 -10.40 0.36
CA THR A 37 5.19 -10.62 -0.82
C THR A 37 4.23 -11.77 -0.64
N ILE A 38 3.16 -11.73 -1.41
CA ILE A 38 2.22 -12.83 -1.57
C ILE A 38 1.54 -12.77 -2.94
N VAL A 39 1.13 -13.92 -3.44
CA VAL A 39 0.19 -14.07 -4.56
C VAL A 39 -0.89 -15.04 -4.15
N LEU A 40 -2.13 -14.65 -4.32
CA LEU A 40 -3.32 -15.49 -4.12
C LEU A 40 -4.00 -15.75 -5.46
N ASP A 41 -4.52 -16.95 -5.63
CA ASP A 41 -5.62 -17.18 -6.55
C ASP A 41 -6.85 -16.44 -6.00
N ALA A 42 -7.39 -15.51 -6.79
CA ALA A 42 -8.51 -14.70 -6.30
C ALA A 42 -9.79 -15.52 -6.13
N ALA A 43 -10.02 -16.54 -6.97
CA ALA A 43 -11.22 -17.36 -6.90
C ALA A 43 -11.23 -18.28 -5.67
N THR A 44 -10.13 -18.97 -5.41
CA THR A 44 -10.05 -19.96 -4.33
C THR A 44 -9.55 -19.37 -3.02
N GLY A 45 -8.74 -18.31 -3.06
CA GLY A 45 -8.01 -17.76 -1.92
C GLY A 45 -6.72 -18.52 -1.61
N GLU A 46 -6.36 -19.49 -2.45
CA GLU A 46 -5.15 -20.28 -2.28
C GLU A 46 -3.89 -19.42 -2.44
N LYS A 47 -2.91 -19.64 -1.59
CA LYS A 47 -1.59 -19.02 -1.67
C LYS A 47 -0.76 -19.69 -2.75
N LEU A 48 -0.54 -19.02 -3.88
CA LEU A 48 0.25 -19.53 -5.00
C LEU A 48 1.76 -19.28 -4.83
N TYR A 49 2.11 -18.20 -4.11
CA TYR A 49 3.48 -17.84 -3.78
C TYR A 49 3.51 -16.86 -2.59
N GLY A 50 4.63 -16.81 -1.87
CA GLY A 50 4.83 -15.78 -0.84
C GLY A 50 6.18 -15.90 -0.16
N GLN A 51 6.72 -14.74 0.21
CA GLN A 51 7.93 -14.59 1.00
C GLN A 51 7.65 -13.61 2.12
N ASN A 52 7.94 -14.00 3.37
CA ASN A 52 7.68 -13.18 4.56
C ASN A 52 6.23 -12.68 4.67
N SER A 53 5.28 -13.42 4.09
CA SER A 53 3.91 -12.93 3.87
C SER A 53 3.13 -12.59 5.14
N ASN A 54 3.56 -13.10 6.30
CA ASN A 54 2.96 -12.84 7.62
C ASN A 54 3.76 -11.82 8.47
N THR A 55 4.84 -11.27 7.93
CA THR A 55 5.60 -10.24 8.64
C THR A 55 4.79 -8.96 8.76
N LYS A 56 4.65 -8.42 9.98
CA LYS A 56 3.94 -7.17 10.27
C LYS A 56 4.77 -5.99 9.79
N LEU A 57 4.25 -5.24 8.84
CA LEU A 57 4.89 -4.08 8.22
C LEU A 57 3.90 -2.91 8.11
N HIS A 58 4.41 -1.70 7.92
CA HIS A 58 3.56 -0.54 7.67
C HIS A 58 2.88 -0.64 6.29
N PRO A 59 1.54 -0.64 6.21
CA PRO A 59 0.81 -0.75 4.96
C PRO A 59 0.88 0.53 4.12
N ALA A 60 1.22 1.66 4.72
CA ALA A 60 1.10 2.97 4.09
C ALA A 60 -0.31 3.15 3.48
N SER A 61 -0.45 3.80 2.33
CA SER A 61 -1.77 4.03 1.71
C SER A 61 -2.51 2.78 1.22
N LEU A 62 -1.98 1.55 1.39
CA LEU A 62 -2.81 0.35 1.24
C LEU A 62 -3.95 0.33 2.28
N THR A 63 -3.77 0.99 3.42
CA THR A 63 -4.81 1.26 4.43
C THR A 63 -6.12 1.75 3.82
N LYS A 64 -6.04 2.62 2.80
CA LYS A 64 -7.23 3.16 2.12
C LYS A 64 -8.08 2.09 1.43
N MET A 65 -7.56 0.89 1.22
CA MET A 65 -8.36 -0.24 0.77
C MET A 65 -9.44 -0.59 1.81
N MET A 66 -9.10 -0.59 3.11
CA MET A 66 -10.08 -0.82 4.19
C MET A 66 -11.04 0.37 4.33
N THR A 67 -10.55 1.60 4.26
CA THR A 67 -11.40 2.80 4.29
C THR A 67 -12.45 2.76 3.20
N LEU A 68 -12.04 2.43 1.97
CA LEU A 68 -12.96 2.32 0.83
C LEU A 68 -13.89 1.11 0.96
N TYR A 69 -13.39 -0.03 1.44
CA TYR A 69 -14.21 -1.21 1.70
C TYR A 69 -15.36 -0.89 2.65
N LEU A 70 -15.07 -0.27 3.79
CA LEU A 70 -16.10 0.13 4.76
C LEU A 70 -17.02 1.21 4.20
N THR A 71 -16.49 2.16 3.42
CA THR A 71 -17.32 3.16 2.75
C THR A 71 -18.31 2.52 1.78
N PHE A 72 -17.88 1.56 0.95
CA PHE A 72 -18.75 0.84 0.04
C PHE A 72 -19.82 0.05 0.80
N ARG A 73 -19.42 -0.59 1.89
CA ARG A 73 -20.35 -1.29 2.76
C ARG A 73 -21.43 -0.37 3.33
N GLU A 74 -21.04 0.79 3.87
CA GLU A 74 -22.00 1.77 4.42
C GLU A 74 -22.97 2.28 3.35
N VAL A 75 -22.51 2.37 2.08
CA VAL A 75 -23.37 2.74 0.95
C VAL A 75 -24.33 1.62 0.56
N GLU A 76 -23.86 0.37 0.44
CA GLU A 76 -24.70 -0.80 0.13
C GLU A 76 -25.76 -1.06 1.20
N GLU A 77 -25.42 -0.85 2.46
CA GLU A 77 -26.34 -1.00 3.58
C GLU A 77 -27.24 0.24 3.83
N GLY A 78 -27.17 1.25 2.94
CA GLY A 78 -28.04 2.45 2.96
C GLY A 78 -27.74 3.44 4.09
N ARG A 79 -26.67 3.25 4.87
CA ARG A 79 -26.27 4.18 5.95
C ARG A 79 -25.55 5.41 5.43
N LEU A 80 -24.93 5.34 4.24
CA LEU A 80 -24.41 6.48 3.49
C LEU A 80 -25.02 6.51 2.09
N ARG A 81 -25.14 7.71 1.51
CA ARG A 81 -25.48 7.87 0.08
C ARG A 81 -24.33 8.51 -0.66
N LEU A 82 -24.12 8.09 -1.91
CA LEU A 82 -23.03 8.61 -2.75
C LEU A 82 -23.12 10.12 -3.00
N ASP A 83 -24.34 10.67 -3.05
CA ASP A 83 -24.63 12.09 -3.24
C ASP A 83 -24.65 12.89 -1.93
N GLN A 84 -24.72 12.20 -0.79
CA GLN A 84 -24.64 12.82 0.53
C GLN A 84 -23.38 13.68 0.65
N ARG A 85 -23.55 14.92 1.14
CA ARG A 85 -22.44 15.83 1.39
C ARG A 85 -22.07 15.84 2.87
N VAL A 86 -20.79 15.72 3.13
CA VAL A 86 -20.21 15.82 4.47
C VAL A 86 -19.34 17.05 4.60
N LEU A 87 -19.23 17.61 5.80
CA LEU A 87 -18.33 18.71 6.09
C LEU A 87 -16.91 18.19 6.27
N ILE A 88 -15.95 18.89 5.64
CA ILE A 88 -14.53 18.62 5.86
C ILE A 88 -14.13 19.20 7.21
N SER A 89 -13.67 18.35 8.10
CA SER A 89 -13.18 18.73 9.43
C SER A 89 -11.84 19.47 9.35
N LYS A 90 -11.47 20.11 10.45
CA LYS A 90 -10.13 20.67 10.63
C LYS A 90 -9.04 19.57 10.57
N ASN A 91 -9.32 18.38 11.12
CA ASN A 91 -8.43 17.22 11.07
C ASN A 91 -8.20 16.78 9.63
N ALA A 92 -9.25 16.43 8.88
CA ALA A 92 -9.15 16.01 7.48
C ALA A 92 -8.44 17.05 6.59
N SER A 93 -8.77 18.34 6.74
CA SER A 93 -8.16 19.43 5.93
C SER A 93 -6.65 19.57 6.16
N ARG A 94 -6.14 19.25 7.37
CA ARG A 94 -4.73 19.38 7.76
C ARG A 94 -3.87 18.20 7.36
N GLU A 95 -4.47 17.12 6.87
CA GLU A 95 -3.72 15.95 6.44
C GLU A 95 -2.56 16.32 5.50
N PRO A 96 -1.36 15.72 5.71
CA PRO A 96 -0.23 15.94 4.83
C PRO A 96 -0.47 15.32 3.43
N PRO A 97 0.30 15.72 2.42
CA PRO A 97 0.24 15.11 1.09
C PRO A 97 0.51 13.58 1.12
N SER A 98 -0.12 12.81 0.19
CA SER A 98 -0.97 13.21 -0.93
C SER A 98 -2.37 13.60 -0.46
N LYS A 99 -2.90 14.73 -0.94
CA LYS A 99 -4.26 15.21 -0.61
C LYS A 99 -4.93 15.88 -1.80
N PHE A 100 -6.24 16.02 -1.76
CA PHE A 100 -7.00 16.81 -2.72
C PHE A 100 -6.85 18.31 -2.44
N GLY A 101 -6.81 18.70 -1.16
CA GLY A 101 -6.70 20.07 -0.67
C GLY A 101 -8.07 20.68 -0.35
N TYR A 102 -8.95 19.91 0.29
CA TYR A 102 -10.22 20.42 0.78
C TYR A 102 -10.03 21.47 1.89
N LYS A 103 -10.93 22.46 1.92
CA LYS A 103 -10.95 23.50 2.95
C LYS A 103 -11.82 23.05 4.14
N VAL A 104 -11.48 23.51 5.34
CA VAL A 104 -12.33 23.32 6.54
C VAL A 104 -13.73 23.86 6.27
N GLY A 105 -14.76 23.08 6.65
CA GLY A 105 -16.17 23.44 6.43
C GLY A 105 -16.67 23.28 4.99
N GLN A 106 -15.81 22.90 4.05
CA GLN A 106 -16.24 22.60 2.68
C GLN A 106 -17.19 21.39 2.69
N LYS A 107 -18.33 21.50 1.99
CA LYS A 107 -19.28 20.39 1.79
C LYS A 107 -18.88 19.59 0.55
N VAL A 108 -18.50 18.31 0.73
CA VAL A 108 -18.04 17.41 -0.33
C VAL A 108 -18.88 16.13 -0.33
N SER A 109 -19.31 15.66 -1.50
CA SER A 109 -20.07 14.40 -1.57
C SER A 109 -19.20 13.16 -1.32
N ILE A 110 -19.78 12.13 -0.76
CA ILE A 110 -19.14 10.82 -0.54
C ILE A 110 -18.53 10.31 -1.85
N ARG A 111 -19.21 10.43 -2.98
CA ARG A 111 -18.71 10.06 -4.31
C ARG A 111 -17.38 10.73 -4.67
N PHE A 112 -17.24 12.03 -4.37
CA PHE A 112 -16.00 12.75 -4.67
C PHE A 112 -14.86 12.36 -3.72
N LEU A 113 -15.16 12.11 -2.45
CA LEU A 113 -14.18 11.61 -1.47
C LEU A 113 -13.68 10.22 -1.86
N ILE A 114 -14.57 9.30 -2.24
CA ILE A 114 -14.21 7.97 -2.76
C ILE A 114 -13.24 8.09 -3.94
N ARG A 115 -13.56 8.93 -4.95
CA ARG A 115 -12.71 9.14 -6.12
C ARG A 115 -11.32 9.67 -5.74
N ALA A 116 -11.26 10.65 -4.83
CA ALA A 116 -10.01 11.22 -4.38
C ALA A 116 -9.15 10.21 -3.60
N ALA A 117 -9.75 9.42 -2.70
CA ALA A 117 -9.05 8.40 -1.91
C ALA A 117 -8.57 7.24 -2.79
N ALA A 118 -9.40 6.72 -3.70
CA ALA A 118 -9.06 5.57 -4.55
C ALA A 118 -7.99 5.91 -5.60
N ILE A 119 -8.16 7.02 -6.30
CA ILE A 119 -7.37 7.38 -7.49
C ILE A 119 -6.13 8.19 -7.14
N ARG A 120 -6.32 9.32 -6.46
CA ARG A 120 -5.22 10.23 -6.05
C ARG A 120 -4.51 9.75 -4.80
N SER A 121 -5.11 8.80 -4.06
CA SER A 121 -4.63 8.41 -2.73
C SER A 121 -4.70 9.54 -1.70
N ALA A 122 -5.71 10.41 -1.80
CA ALA A 122 -5.85 11.61 -1.00
C ALA A 122 -6.09 11.26 0.49
N ASN A 123 -5.23 11.76 1.38
CA ASN A 123 -5.30 11.52 2.82
C ASN A 123 -6.53 12.22 3.43
N ASP A 124 -6.71 13.51 3.09
CA ASP A 124 -7.85 14.33 3.52
C ASP A 124 -9.21 13.69 3.15
N ALA A 125 -9.30 13.06 1.98
CA ALA A 125 -10.50 12.35 1.58
C ALA A 125 -10.73 11.08 2.41
N ALA A 126 -9.68 10.33 2.70
CA ALA A 126 -9.79 9.10 3.50
C ALA A 126 -10.20 9.40 4.94
N THR A 127 -9.58 10.42 5.56
CA THR A 127 -9.92 10.87 6.91
C THR A 127 -11.36 11.40 6.96
N ALA A 128 -11.79 12.21 5.98
CA ALA A 128 -13.18 12.69 5.92
C ALA A 128 -14.21 11.57 5.74
N LEU A 129 -13.89 10.50 4.98
CA LEU A 129 -14.73 9.30 4.88
C LEU A 129 -14.84 8.57 6.23
N GLY A 130 -13.71 8.40 6.93
CA GLY A 130 -13.70 7.77 8.24
C GLY A 130 -14.53 8.53 9.27
N GLU A 131 -14.35 9.84 9.33
CA GLU A 131 -15.13 10.72 10.21
C GLU A 131 -16.63 10.70 9.89
N ALA A 132 -16.99 10.65 8.60
CA ALA A 132 -18.39 10.55 8.17
C ALA A 132 -19.06 9.22 8.59
N ILE A 133 -18.28 8.13 8.68
CA ILE A 133 -18.76 6.81 9.06
C ILE A 133 -18.87 6.66 10.58
N SER A 134 -17.89 7.12 11.33
CA SER A 134 -17.73 6.81 12.76
C SER A 134 -17.70 8.03 13.67
N GLY A 135 -17.90 9.25 13.14
CA GLY A 135 -17.87 10.50 13.91
C GLY A 135 -16.46 11.03 14.18
N SER A 136 -15.45 10.15 14.32
CA SER A 136 -14.05 10.53 14.48
C SER A 136 -13.13 9.54 13.75
N GLU A 137 -11.90 9.99 13.42
CA GLU A 137 -10.89 9.10 12.82
C GLU A 137 -10.45 8.00 13.78
N ALA A 138 -10.39 8.27 15.07
CA ALA A 138 -10.02 7.29 16.08
C ALA A 138 -11.06 6.14 16.16
N GLU A 139 -12.34 6.47 16.26
CA GLU A 139 -13.42 5.47 16.24
C GLU A 139 -13.45 4.70 14.91
N PHE A 140 -13.19 5.39 13.80
CA PHE A 140 -13.08 4.73 12.52
C PHE A 140 -11.91 3.74 12.46
N ALA A 141 -10.74 4.08 13.02
CA ALA A 141 -9.58 3.19 13.08
C ALA A 141 -9.88 1.93 13.93
N ASN A 142 -10.62 2.09 15.02
CA ASN A 142 -11.13 0.96 15.82
C ASN A 142 -12.07 0.09 14.97
N TYR A 143 -13.03 0.69 14.26
CA TYR A 143 -13.94 -0.02 13.37
C TYR A 143 -13.19 -0.76 12.24
N MET A 144 -12.20 -0.12 11.60
CA MET A 144 -11.33 -0.76 10.61
C MET A 144 -10.63 -2.00 11.18
N THR A 145 -10.14 -1.92 12.41
CA THR A 145 -9.42 -3.03 13.07
C THR A 145 -10.37 -4.19 13.38
N ARG A 146 -11.57 -3.92 13.88
CA ARG A 146 -12.59 -4.97 14.08
C ARG A 146 -13.00 -5.61 12.75
N ALA A 147 -13.22 -4.81 11.72
CA ALA A 147 -13.50 -5.31 10.37
C ALA A 147 -12.37 -6.20 9.85
N ALA A 148 -11.12 -5.84 10.08
CA ALA A 148 -9.98 -6.67 9.74
C ALA A 148 -10.04 -8.04 10.43
N ARG A 149 -10.30 -8.06 11.75
CA ARG A 149 -10.44 -9.32 12.51
C ARG A 149 -11.55 -10.22 11.93
N SER A 150 -12.73 -9.67 11.69
CA SER A 150 -13.86 -10.45 11.14
C SER A 150 -13.61 -10.96 9.71
N MET A 151 -12.65 -10.37 9.00
CA MET A 151 -12.17 -10.88 7.69
C MET A 151 -11.11 -11.97 7.80
N GLY A 152 -10.56 -12.26 9.00
CA GLY A 152 -9.41 -13.14 9.20
C GLY A 152 -8.06 -12.44 8.90
N MET A 153 -8.03 -11.09 9.01
CA MET A 153 -6.80 -10.29 8.94
C MET A 153 -6.21 -10.10 10.36
N ASP A 154 -5.87 -11.21 10.99
CA ASP A 154 -5.55 -11.27 12.43
C ASP A 154 -4.26 -10.55 12.82
N SER A 155 -3.42 -10.25 11.86
CA SER A 155 -2.15 -9.52 12.06
C SER A 155 -2.23 -8.03 11.70
N THR A 156 -3.45 -7.49 11.50
CA THR A 156 -3.66 -6.12 11.07
C THR A 156 -4.26 -5.26 12.18
N THR A 157 -3.65 -4.10 12.42
CA THR A 157 -4.18 -3.04 13.29
C THR A 157 -4.10 -1.72 12.55
N PHE A 158 -5.22 -1.00 12.49
CA PHE A 158 -5.30 0.34 11.92
C PHE A 158 -5.31 1.39 13.04
N LYS A 159 -4.65 2.53 12.80
CA LYS A 159 -4.60 3.68 13.73
C LYS A 159 -5.09 4.98 13.09
N ASN A 160 -5.33 4.97 11.78
CA ASN A 160 -5.90 6.08 11.02
C ASN A 160 -6.54 5.57 9.72
N ALA A 161 -7.28 6.43 9.04
CA ALA A 161 -8.00 6.11 7.81
C ALA A 161 -7.13 6.13 6.55
N ASN A 162 -5.95 6.74 6.60
CA ASN A 162 -5.19 7.12 5.42
C ASN A 162 -3.87 6.35 5.23
N GLY A 163 -3.32 5.74 6.30
CA GLY A 163 -2.11 4.94 6.26
C GLY A 163 -0.83 5.74 6.49
N LEU A 164 -0.92 6.93 7.05
CA LEU A 164 0.25 7.61 7.58
C LEU A 164 0.86 6.79 8.71
N THR A 165 2.18 6.85 8.83
CA THR A 165 2.92 6.06 9.82
C THR A 165 2.50 6.44 11.23
N ALA A 166 2.05 5.44 11.99
CA ALA A 166 1.73 5.56 13.41
C ALA A 166 2.22 4.30 14.13
N SER A 167 2.50 4.42 15.43
CA SER A 167 2.86 3.27 16.26
C SER A 167 1.76 2.21 16.18
N ALA A 168 2.14 0.94 16.00
CA ALA A 168 1.24 -0.20 15.85
C ALA A 168 0.27 -0.16 14.64
N HIS A 169 0.40 0.82 13.71
CA HIS A 169 -0.33 0.78 12.44
C HIS A 169 0.36 -0.21 11.50
N LEU A 170 0.06 -1.48 11.64
CA LEU A 170 0.75 -2.58 10.98
C LEU A 170 -0.23 -3.52 10.29
N SER A 171 0.25 -4.17 9.24
CA SER A 171 -0.46 -5.22 8.52
C SER A 171 0.53 -6.21 7.90
N THR A 172 0.03 -7.24 7.23
CA THR A 172 0.84 -8.23 6.51
C THR A 172 0.50 -8.24 5.02
N ALA A 173 1.41 -8.77 4.20
CA ALA A 173 1.12 -8.96 2.78
C ALA A 173 -0.08 -9.90 2.60
N ARG A 174 -0.21 -10.95 3.44
CA ARG A 174 -1.34 -11.89 3.46
C ARG A 174 -2.66 -11.16 3.73
N ASP A 175 -2.72 -10.35 4.76
CA ASP A 175 -3.94 -9.65 5.15
C ASP A 175 -4.38 -8.64 4.10
N MET A 176 -3.43 -7.88 3.52
CA MET A 176 -3.74 -6.95 2.43
C MET A 176 -4.19 -7.65 1.14
N ALA A 177 -3.69 -8.85 0.85
CA ALA A 177 -4.16 -9.63 -0.29
C ALA A 177 -5.57 -10.16 -0.06
N LEU A 178 -5.89 -10.59 1.16
CA LEU A 178 -7.24 -10.98 1.57
C LEU A 178 -8.22 -9.81 1.43
N LEU A 179 -7.85 -8.62 1.89
CA LEU A 179 -8.65 -7.40 1.71
C LEU A 179 -8.84 -7.05 0.22
N GLY A 180 -7.80 -7.22 -0.60
CA GLY A 180 -7.90 -7.05 -2.05
C GLY A 180 -8.91 -8.01 -2.67
N ARG A 181 -8.91 -9.27 -2.23
CA ARG A 181 -9.88 -10.28 -2.65
C ARG A 181 -11.31 -9.91 -2.23
N ARG A 182 -11.49 -9.42 -0.99
CA ARG A 182 -12.78 -8.92 -0.48
C ARG A 182 -13.32 -7.76 -1.34
N LEU A 183 -12.50 -6.78 -1.67
CA LEU A 183 -12.91 -5.66 -2.53
C LEU A 183 -13.43 -6.12 -3.89
N ILE A 184 -12.82 -7.14 -4.48
CA ILE A 184 -13.20 -7.68 -5.79
C ILE A 184 -14.58 -8.36 -5.75
N TYR A 185 -14.81 -9.18 -4.71
CA TYR A 185 -15.97 -10.07 -4.69
C TYR A 185 -17.15 -9.54 -3.89
N ASP A 186 -16.90 -8.73 -2.87
CA ASP A 186 -17.97 -8.13 -2.05
C ASP A 186 -18.53 -6.85 -2.72
N PHE A 187 -17.69 -6.11 -3.49
CA PHE A 187 -18.09 -4.84 -4.11
C PHE A 187 -17.72 -4.74 -5.59
N PRO A 188 -18.17 -5.68 -6.45
CA PRO A 188 -17.83 -5.68 -7.87
C PRO A 188 -18.26 -4.39 -8.58
N GLU A 189 -19.39 -3.79 -8.19
CA GLU A 189 -19.92 -2.54 -8.76
C GLU A 189 -19.00 -1.34 -8.53
N TYR A 190 -18.20 -1.33 -7.46
CA TYR A 190 -17.26 -0.25 -7.14
C TYR A 190 -15.82 -0.58 -7.55
N TYR A 191 -15.51 -1.88 -7.69
CA TYR A 191 -14.14 -2.35 -7.90
C TYR A 191 -13.51 -1.77 -9.18
N HIS A 192 -14.30 -1.57 -10.26
CA HIS A 192 -13.82 -1.00 -11.50
C HIS A 192 -13.12 0.36 -11.34
N LEU A 193 -13.40 1.08 -10.24
CA LEU A 193 -12.78 2.37 -9.96
C LEU A 193 -11.24 2.25 -9.82
N PHE A 194 -10.75 1.17 -9.23
CA PHE A 194 -9.30 0.97 -9.00
C PHE A 194 -8.50 0.78 -10.29
N GLY A 195 -9.13 0.30 -11.36
CA GLY A 195 -8.53 0.13 -12.69
C GLY A 195 -8.52 1.38 -13.55
N ARG A 196 -9.21 2.46 -13.18
CA ARG A 196 -9.26 3.69 -13.97
C ARG A 196 -7.93 4.43 -13.93
N SER A 197 -7.43 4.86 -15.08
CA SER A 197 -6.21 5.67 -15.19
C SER A 197 -6.40 7.08 -14.63
N SER A 198 -7.61 7.63 -14.73
CA SER A 198 -8.01 8.92 -14.19
C SER A 198 -9.53 9.00 -13.96
N VAL A 199 -9.94 9.98 -13.16
CA VAL A 199 -11.35 10.36 -12.96
C VAL A 199 -11.46 11.88 -12.82
N VAL A 200 -12.63 12.44 -13.13
CA VAL A 200 -12.94 13.84 -12.82
C VAL A 200 -13.59 13.92 -11.44
N SER A 201 -13.11 14.81 -10.60
CA SER A 201 -13.67 15.09 -9.28
C SER A 201 -13.61 16.60 -9.02
N LEU A 202 -14.75 17.23 -8.75
CA LEU A 202 -14.89 18.66 -8.51
C LEU A 202 -14.17 19.51 -9.59
N GLY A 203 -14.41 19.22 -10.87
CA GLY A 203 -13.83 19.92 -12.01
C GLY A 203 -12.34 19.67 -12.25
N ARG A 204 -11.68 18.80 -11.46
CA ARG A 204 -10.26 18.47 -11.60
C ARG A 204 -10.07 17.05 -12.07
N THR A 205 -9.16 16.82 -13.00
CA THR A 205 -8.73 15.47 -13.39
C THR A 205 -7.75 14.93 -12.35
N LEU A 206 -8.13 13.82 -11.73
CA LEU A 206 -7.28 13.07 -10.80
C LEU A 206 -6.68 11.87 -11.53
N TYR A 207 -5.36 11.79 -11.52
CA TYR A 207 -4.64 10.66 -12.12
C TYR A 207 -4.36 9.59 -11.09
N ASN A 208 -4.58 8.32 -11.48
CA ASN A 208 -4.33 7.18 -10.63
C ASN A 208 -2.82 7.05 -10.32
N THR A 209 -2.50 6.91 -9.04
CA THR A 209 -1.12 6.70 -8.57
C THR A 209 -0.50 5.41 -9.13
N ASN A 210 -1.35 4.47 -9.57
CA ASN A 210 -0.94 3.18 -10.17
C ASN A 210 -1.01 3.17 -11.71
N ARG A 211 -1.34 4.28 -12.39
CA ARG A 211 -1.65 4.32 -13.82
C ARG A 211 -0.56 3.71 -14.73
N LYS A 212 0.73 3.89 -14.37
CA LYS A 212 1.84 3.34 -15.16
C LYS A 212 1.84 1.80 -15.12
N PHE A 213 1.62 1.21 -13.96
CA PHE A 213 1.52 -0.24 -13.82
C PHE A 213 0.26 -0.78 -14.52
N LEU A 214 -0.90 -0.15 -14.31
CA LEU A 214 -2.15 -0.52 -14.97
C LEU A 214 -2.04 -0.53 -16.51
N ALA A 215 -1.30 0.42 -17.07
CA ALA A 215 -1.06 0.49 -18.52
C ALA A 215 -0.02 -0.52 -19.02
N SER A 216 0.92 -0.95 -18.17
CA SER A 216 2.05 -1.78 -18.58
C SER A 216 1.85 -3.28 -18.40
N TYR A 217 0.89 -3.71 -17.56
CA TYR A 217 0.65 -5.13 -17.31
C TYR A 217 -0.73 -5.58 -17.83
N SER A 218 -0.73 -6.49 -18.79
CA SER A 218 -1.95 -6.99 -19.43
C SER A 218 -2.88 -7.65 -18.42
N GLY A 219 -4.13 -7.18 -18.38
CA GLY A 219 -5.18 -7.65 -17.47
C GLY A 219 -5.15 -6.99 -16.09
N ALA A 220 -4.22 -6.06 -15.79
CA ALA A 220 -4.21 -5.34 -14.52
C ALA A 220 -5.45 -4.44 -14.38
N ASP A 221 -6.19 -4.56 -13.27
CA ASP A 221 -7.43 -3.84 -13.01
C ASP A 221 -7.52 -3.24 -11.59
N GLY A 222 -6.43 -3.21 -10.86
CA GLY A 222 -6.33 -2.62 -9.51
C GLY A 222 -4.97 -2.82 -8.90
N ILE A 223 -4.76 -2.50 -7.62
CA ILE A 223 -5.71 -1.96 -6.64
C ILE A 223 -5.16 -0.63 -6.08
N LYS A 224 -4.04 -0.71 -5.31
CA LYS A 224 -3.56 0.47 -4.56
C LYS A 224 -2.06 0.49 -4.38
N THR A 225 -1.45 1.67 -4.53
CA THR A 225 -0.06 1.95 -4.15
C THR A 225 0.02 2.50 -2.73
N GLY A 226 1.17 2.29 -2.07
CA GLY A 226 1.49 2.90 -0.79
C GLY A 226 2.95 3.33 -0.73
N PHE A 227 3.24 4.41 -0.02
CA PHE A 227 4.59 4.85 0.32
C PHE A 227 4.56 5.69 1.60
N THR A 228 5.45 5.39 2.50
CA THR A 228 5.98 6.28 3.55
C THR A 228 7.46 5.96 3.73
N SER A 229 8.21 6.86 4.36
CA SER A 229 9.64 6.61 4.63
C SER A 229 9.86 5.34 5.48
N ALA A 230 8.93 4.99 6.35
CA ALA A 230 9.01 3.78 7.17
C ALA A 230 8.61 2.51 6.40
N ALA A 231 7.69 2.62 5.43
CA ALA A 231 7.12 1.48 4.71
C ALA A 231 7.90 1.09 3.44
N GLY A 232 8.64 2.03 2.84
CA GLY A 232 9.10 1.88 1.46
C GLY A 232 7.94 1.89 0.45
N PHE A 233 8.18 1.41 -0.75
CA PHE A 233 7.20 1.39 -1.84
C PHE A 233 6.38 0.09 -1.83
N ASN A 234 5.09 0.21 -1.50
CA ASN A 234 4.11 -0.88 -1.45
C ASN A 234 3.19 -0.87 -2.67
N LEU A 235 2.65 -2.04 -3.01
CA LEU A 235 1.62 -2.21 -4.04
C LEU A 235 0.76 -3.44 -3.74
N ALA A 236 -0.54 -3.26 -3.70
CA ALA A 236 -1.51 -4.33 -3.89
C ALA A 236 -2.04 -4.24 -5.32
N ALA A 237 -1.98 -5.32 -6.07
CA ALA A 237 -2.46 -5.40 -7.44
C ALA A 237 -3.35 -6.61 -7.68
N SER A 238 -4.24 -6.49 -8.65
CA SER A 238 -5.01 -7.58 -9.22
C SER A 238 -4.88 -7.55 -10.74
N ALA A 239 -4.95 -8.72 -11.33
CA ALA A 239 -5.05 -8.87 -12.77
C ALA A 239 -5.97 -10.04 -13.13
N LYS A 240 -6.69 -9.91 -14.25
CA LYS A 240 -7.61 -10.93 -14.79
C LYS A 240 -7.21 -11.28 -16.23
N ARG A 241 -7.14 -12.57 -16.53
CA ARG A 241 -6.92 -13.11 -17.90
C ARG A 241 -7.86 -14.30 -18.10
N GLY A 242 -8.85 -14.13 -18.97
CA GLY A 242 -9.92 -15.14 -19.12
C GLY A 242 -10.60 -15.43 -17.77
N ASN A 243 -10.65 -16.69 -17.39
CA ASN A 243 -11.26 -17.13 -16.12
C ASN A 243 -10.31 -17.04 -14.91
N LYS A 244 -9.01 -16.79 -15.13
CA LYS A 244 -8.05 -16.67 -14.05
C LYS A 244 -7.97 -15.23 -13.56
N ARG A 245 -8.00 -15.06 -12.22
CA ARG A 245 -7.73 -13.81 -11.55
C ARG A 245 -6.74 -14.04 -10.40
N VAL A 246 -5.76 -13.18 -10.28
CA VAL A 246 -4.77 -13.22 -9.21
C VAL A 246 -4.74 -11.90 -8.46
N VAL A 247 -4.47 -11.99 -7.15
CA VAL A 247 -4.20 -10.83 -6.29
C VAL A 247 -2.79 -10.97 -5.76
N ALA A 248 -1.97 -9.92 -5.88
CA ALA A 248 -0.61 -9.92 -5.35
C ALA A 248 -0.35 -8.67 -4.52
N VAL A 249 0.50 -8.82 -3.50
CA VAL A 249 0.94 -7.72 -2.66
C VAL A 249 2.46 -7.71 -2.54
N VAL A 250 3.05 -6.52 -2.64
CA VAL A 250 4.46 -6.23 -2.40
C VAL A 250 4.55 -5.17 -1.31
N PHE A 251 5.33 -5.46 -0.26
CA PHE A 251 5.73 -4.50 0.77
C PHE A 251 7.24 -4.22 0.68
N GLY A 252 7.65 -3.02 1.05
CA GLY A 252 9.04 -2.71 1.36
C GLY A 252 9.99 -2.65 0.17
N SER A 253 9.53 -2.28 -1.01
CA SER A 253 10.44 -2.07 -2.13
C SER A 253 11.20 -0.75 -1.99
N GLY A 254 12.51 -0.74 -2.35
CA GLY A 254 13.34 0.46 -2.28
C GLY A 254 13.05 1.50 -3.35
N SER A 255 12.28 1.17 -4.41
CA SER A 255 11.92 2.13 -5.46
C SER A 255 10.65 1.72 -6.20
N VAL A 256 10.03 2.68 -6.91
CA VAL A 256 8.88 2.44 -7.80
C VAL A 256 9.23 1.42 -8.90
N LYS A 257 10.43 1.53 -9.50
CA LYS A 257 10.90 0.63 -10.56
C LYS A 257 11.01 -0.81 -10.04
N LEU A 258 11.63 -1.00 -8.88
CA LEU A 258 11.80 -2.31 -8.26
C LEU A 258 10.45 -2.92 -7.86
N ARG A 259 9.56 -2.12 -7.24
CA ARG A 259 8.19 -2.52 -6.87
C ARG A 259 7.40 -3.02 -8.09
N THR A 260 7.46 -2.26 -9.20
CA THR A 260 6.76 -2.61 -10.44
C THR A 260 7.30 -3.90 -11.05
N ARG A 261 8.63 -4.05 -11.13
CA ARG A 261 9.26 -5.29 -11.61
C ARG A 261 8.84 -6.50 -10.78
N ARG A 262 8.97 -6.42 -9.46
CA ARG A 262 8.56 -7.49 -8.54
C ARG A 262 7.08 -7.85 -8.68
N MET A 263 6.21 -6.84 -8.81
CA MET A 263 4.78 -7.09 -9.01
C MET A 263 4.51 -7.83 -10.33
N THR A 264 5.19 -7.46 -11.42
CA THR A 264 5.11 -8.15 -12.70
C THR A 264 5.51 -9.63 -12.59
N GLU A 265 6.64 -9.90 -11.94
CA GLU A 265 7.14 -11.26 -11.69
C GLU A 265 6.13 -12.09 -10.86
N LEU A 266 5.60 -11.51 -9.78
CA LEU A 266 4.62 -12.17 -8.92
C LEU A 266 3.31 -12.51 -9.65
N LEU A 267 2.78 -11.59 -10.44
CA LEU A 267 1.56 -11.87 -11.20
C LEU A 267 1.80 -12.93 -12.29
N ASN A 268 2.97 -12.95 -12.93
CA ASN A 268 3.33 -14.01 -13.87
C ASN A 268 3.39 -15.39 -13.17
N ILE A 269 4.02 -15.48 -12.00
CA ILE A 269 4.02 -16.69 -11.16
C ILE A 269 2.57 -17.09 -10.82
N GLY A 270 1.75 -16.11 -10.44
CA GLY A 270 0.34 -16.32 -10.12
C GLY A 270 -0.43 -16.94 -11.28
N PHE A 271 -0.35 -16.35 -12.48
CA PHE A 271 -1.06 -16.89 -13.65
C PHE A 271 -0.58 -18.26 -14.11
N ALA A 272 0.71 -18.57 -13.92
CA ALA A 272 1.24 -19.89 -14.21
C ALA A 272 0.66 -20.97 -13.28
N LYS A 273 0.37 -20.62 -12.02
CA LYS A 273 -0.11 -21.55 -10.99
C LYS A 273 -1.62 -21.50 -10.76
N ALA A 274 -2.30 -20.39 -11.10
CA ALA A 274 -3.72 -20.23 -10.84
C ALA A 274 -4.55 -21.29 -11.55
N SER A 275 -5.52 -21.83 -10.84
CA SER A 275 -6.47 -22.79 -11.37
C SER A 275 -7.34 -22.19 -12.49
N SER A 276 -7.65 -22.96 -13.49
CA SER A 276 -8.69 -22.65 -14.50
C SER A 276 -10.09 -22.97 -14.01
N SER A 277 -10.23 -23.48 -12.78
CA SER A 277 -11.51 -23.87 -12.20
C SER A 277 -12.41 -22.64 -11.98
N SER A 278 -13.65 -22.76 -12.39
CA SER A 278 -14.71 -21.78 -12.11
C SER A 278 -15.20 -21.84 -10.63
N ARG A 279 -14.65 -22.74 -9.82
CA ARG A 279 -15.07 -22.92 -8.43
C ARG A 279 -14.60 -21.73 -7.59
N GLN A 280 -15.49 -20.76 -7.40
CA GLN A 280 -15.27 -19.69 -6.44
C GLN A 280 -15.53 -20.19 -5.02
N ASN A 281 -14.51 -20.20 -4.19
CA ASN A 281 -14.73 -20.28 -2.74
C ASN A 281 -15.24 -18.89 -2.29
N ARG A 282 -16.57 -18.74 -2.25
CA ARG A 282 -17.17 -17.50 -1.76
C ARG A 282 -16.67 -17.22 -0.36
N LEU A 283 -16.24 -15.98 -0.15
CA LEU A 283 -15.91 -15.52 1.19
C LEU A 283 -17.20 -15.49 2.02
N PRO A 284 -17.20 -15.96 3.27
CA PRO A 284 -18.37 -15.87 4.11
C PRO A 284 -18.78 -14.40 4.25
N PRO A 285 -20.10 -14.10 4.35
CA PRO A 285 -20.58 -12.74 4.60
C PRO A 285 -19.89 -12.15 5.82
N LEU A 286 -19.50 -10.89 5.74
CA LEU A 286 -18.88 -10.20 6.84
C LEU A 286 -19.95 -9.90 7.91
N LYS A 287 -19.84 -10.56 9.06
CA LYS A 287 -20.67 -10.25 10.23
C LYS A 287 -19.97 -9.14 11.02
N LEU A 288 -20.43 -7.91 10.85
CA LEU A 288 -20.01 -6.74 11.63
C LEU A 288 -21.27 -6.05 12.12
N SER A 289 -21.48 -6.02 13.42
CA SER A 289 -22.42 -5.13 14.07
C SER A 289 -21.69 -3.84 14.47
N LYS A 290 -22.37 -2.69 14.37
CA LYS A 290 -21.88 -1.45 14.98
C LYS A 290 -22.09 -1.47 16.50
N SER A 291 -22.95 -2.36 16.99
CA SER A 291 -23.38 -2.44 18.39
C SER A 291 -22.53 -3.34 19.30
N ASP A 292 -21.60 -4.11 18.75
CA ASP A 292 -20.74 -5.00 19.56
C ASP A 292 -19.62 -4.23 20.30
N ASP A 293 -19.80 -2.92 20.52
CA ASP A 293 -18.73 -1.97 20.71
C ASP A 293 -18.51 -1.48 22.13
N LEU A 294 -19.34 -1.86 23.10
CA LEU A 294 -19.25 -1.26 24.44
C LEU A 294 -18.95 -2.26 25.56
N ASN A 295 -18.97 -3.57 25.32
CA ASN A 295 -18.88 -4.56 26.42
C ASN A 295 -17.59 -5.37 26.50
N ASP A 296 -16.64 -5.26 25.54
CA ASP A 296 -15.44 -6.11 25.53
C ASP A 296 -14.17 -5.47 26.12
N PHE A 297 -14.27 -4.29 26.75
CA PHE A 297 -13.13 -3.64 27.40
C PHE A 297 -13.20 -3.57 28.94
N GLU A 298 -14.18 -4.24 29.57
CA GLU A 298 -14.33 -4.35 31.03
C GLU A 298 -14.11 -5.77 31.59
N SER A 299 -13.24 -6.57 30.97
CA SER A 299 -12.83 -7.84 31.59
C SER A 299 -11.31 -8.04 31.54
#